data_31c2e5c61de17869f09ef400a8c2dc9b
#
_entry.id   31c2e5c61de17869f09ef400a8c2dc9b
#
_cell.length_a   1.000
_cell.length_b   1.000
_cell.length_c   1.000
_cell.angle_alpha   90.00
_cell.angle_beta   90.00
_cell.angle_gamma   90.00
#
_symmetry.space_group_name_H-M   'P 1'
#
loop_
_entity.id
_entity.type
_entity.pdbx_description
1 polymer ?
#
loop_
_entity_poly.entity_id
_entity_poly.type
_entity_poly.pdbx_seq_one_letter_code
_entity_poly.pdbx_strand_id
1 'polypeptide(L)'
;MYFERLNEQNVEQYIDYLKLAMQQEPDMMTVEEIDEEGIRTRLRDSFYEKSTSILAMENNQVVGRIEYHFYGCIQDGYRMAYVNWVYVLPEYRHSGVARK
;
A
#
# COMPACT_ATOMS: atom_id res chain seq x y z
N MET A 1 -4.65 0.75 17.15
CA MET A 1 -4.03 0.62 15.81
C MET A 1 -3.72 -0.85 15.53
N TYR A 2 -4.03 -1.31 14.35
CA TYR A 2 -3.75 -2.67 13.93
C TYR A 2 -3.36 -2.67 12.44
N PHE A 3 -2.86 -3.81 11.97
CA PHE A 3 -2.37 -3.95 10.59
C PHE A 3 -3.20 -5.00 9.85
N GLU A 4 -3.52 -4.70 8.59
CA GLU A 4 -4.25 -5.62 7.71
C GLU A 4 -3.58 -5.66 6.35
N ARG A 5 -3.65 -6.83 5.70
CA ARG A 5 -3.26 -6.91 4.30
C ARG A 5 -4.38 -6.30 3.45
N LEU A 6 -4.01 -5.54 2.41
CA LEU A 6 -4.97 -4.99 1.45
C LEU A 6 -5.77 -6.14 0.81
N ASN A 7 -7.09 -5.99 0.81
CA ASN A 7 -8.01 -7.00 0.24
C ASN A 7 -9.29 -6.31 -0.22
N GLU A 8 -10.24 -7.09 -0.75
CA GLU A 8 -11.49 -6.55 -1.29
C GLU A 8 -12.39 -5.93 -0.22
N GLN A 9 -12.20 -6.29 1.05
CA GLN A 9 -13.03 -5.77 2.14
C GLN A 9 -12.55 -4.42 2.65
N ASN A 10 -11.25 -4.11 2.52
CA ASN A 10 -10.70 -2.83 2.98
C ASN A 10 -10.23 -1.92 1.86
N VAL A 11 -10.47 -2.29 0.60
CA VAL A 11 -9.98 -1.53 -0.55
C VAL A 11 -10.55 -0.11 -0.61
N GLU A 12 -11.78 0.10 -0.15
CA GLU A 12 -12.38 1.44 -0.18
C GLU A 12 -11.67 2.39 0.78
N GLN A 13 -11.33 1.92 1.98
CA GLN A 13 -10.53 2.70 2.93
C GLN A 13 -9.13 2.96 2.37
N TYR A 14 -8.55 2.00 1.67
CA TYR A 14 -7.27 2.17 1.02
C TYR A 14 -7.33 3.25 -0.07
N ILE A 15 -8.39 3.26 -0.89
CA ILE A 15 -8.56 4.29 -1.93
C ILE A 15 -8.70 5.67 -1.29
N ASP A 16 -9.45 5.79 -0.20
CA ASP A 16 -9.57 7.05 0.52
C ASP A 16 -8.20 7.54 1.05
N TYR A 17 -7.39 6.62 1.56
CA TYR A 17 -6.03 6.91 1.99
C TYR A 17 -5.18 7.45 0.84
N LEU A 18 -5.26 6.83 -0.34
CA LEU A 18 -4.50 7.30 -1.51
C LEU A 18 -4.93 8.70 -1.92
N LYS A 19 -6.21 9.00 -1.86
CA LYS A 19 -6.72 10.34 -2.17
C LYS A 19 -6.19 11.38 -1.20
N LEU A 20 -6.14 11.05 0.09
CA LEU A 20 -5.56 11.94 1.10
C LEU A 20 -4.06 12.13 0.89
N ALA A 21 -3.34 11.05 0.59
CA ALA A 21 -1.90 11.13 0.33
C ALA A 21 -1.62 12.01 -0.89
N MET A 22 -2.42 11.87 -1.95
CA MET A 22 -2.27 12.70 -3.14
C MET A 22 -2.55 14.17 -2.84
N GLN A 23 -3.53 14.45 -2.00
CA GLN A 23 -3.87 15.80 -1.61
C GLN A 23 -2.76 16.44 -0.76
N GLN A 24 -2.16 15.67 0.14
CA GLN A 24 -1.16 16.17 1.08
C GLN A 24 0.23 16.27 0.47
N GLU A 25 0.60 15.33 -0.37
CA GLU A 25 1.93 15.28 -1.00
C GLU A 25 1.81 14.83 -2.46
N PRO A 26 1.28 15.69 -3.34
CA PRO A 26 1.05 15.28 -4.74
C PRO A 26 2.33 14.92 -5.49
N ASP A 27 3.47 15.51 -5.12
CA ASP A 27 4.75 15.24 -5.78
C ASP A 27 5.25 13.82 -5.54
N MET A 28 4.71 13.13 -4.56
CA MET A 28 5.06 11.76 -4.24
C MET A 28 4.37 10.75 -5.17
N MET A 29 3.28 11.18 -5.81
CA MET A 29 2.48 10.30 -6.63
C MET A 29 3.03 10.23 -8.05
N THR A 30 2.97 9.03 -8.63
CA THR A 30 3.43 8.80 -10.00
C THR A 30 2.31 8.96 -11.03
N VAL A 31 1.10 9.25 -10.56
CA VAL A 31 -0.09 9.41 -11.40
C VAL A 31 -0.81 10.71 -11.02
N GLU A 32 -1.56 11.26 -11.96
CA GLU A 32 -2.34 12.48 -11.72
C GLU A 32 -3.70 12.21 -11.09
N GLU A 33 -4.21 10.99 -11.28
CA GLU A 33 -5.51 10.56 -10.74
C GLU A 33 -5.39 9.17 -10.17
N ILE A 34 -6.20 8.87 -9.15
CA ILE A 34 -6.28 7.53 -8.58
C ILE A 34 -7.21 6.69 -9.48
N ASP A 35 -6.66 5.61 -10.02
CA ASP A 35 -7.41 4.67 -10.87
C ASP A 35 -8.16 3.68 -9.98
N GLU A 36 -9.31 4.09 -9.48
CA GLU A 36 -10.06 3.31 -8.49
C GLU A 36 -10.48 1.93 -9.04
N GLU A 37 -11.03 1.90 -10.25
CA GLU A 37 -11.46 0.63 -10.83
C GLU A 37 -10.28 -0.29 -11.15
N GLY A 38 -9.17 0.28 -11.61
CA GLY A 38 -7.94 -0.48 -11.84
C GLY A 38 -7.43 -1.12 -10.56
N ILE A 39 -7.46 -0.38 -9.46
CA ILE A 39 -7.03 -0.91 -8.16
C ILE A 39 -7.92 -2.09 -7.75
N ARG A 40 -9.23 -1.96 -7.87
CA ARG A 40 -10.16 -3.04 -7.52
C ARG A 40 -9.94 -4.28 -8.39
N THR A 41 -9.72 -4.07 -9.67
CA THR A 41 -9.49 -5.17 -10.63
C THR A 41 -8.19 -5.89 -10.35
N ARG A 42 -7.12 -5.15 -10.02
CA ARG A 42 -5.80 -5.75 -9.76
C ARG A 42 -5.79 -6.65 -8.53
N LEU A 43 -6.67 -6.42 -7.56
CA LEU A 43 -6.78 -7.32 -6.42
C LEU A 43 -7.20 -8.74 -6.79
N ARG A 44 -7.83 -8.91 -7.95
CA ARG A 44 -8.28 -10.21 -8.45
C ARG A 44 -7.36 -10.79 -9.51
N ASP A 45 -6.34 -10.04 -9.92
CA ASP A 45 -5.44 -10.43 -11.00
C ASP A 45 -4.24 -11.16 -10.41
N SER A 46 -4.05 -12.41 -10.83
CA SER A 46 -2.96 -13.26 -10.32
C SER A 46 -1.57 -12.69 -10.62
N PHE A 47 -1.45 -11.80 -11.59
CA PHE A 47 -0.18 -11.11 -11.86
C PHE A 47 0.36 -10.39 -10.63
N TYR A 48 -0.54 -9.90 -9.76
CA TYR A 48 -0.18 -9.12 -8.59
C TYR A 48 -0.12 -9.93 -7.29
N GLU A 49 -0.15 -11.26 -7.36
CA GLU A 49 -0.16 -12.10 -6.14
C GLU A 49 1.07 -11.91 -5.26
N LYS A 50 2.21 -11.59 -5.84
CA LYS A 50 3.45 -11.39 -5.08
C LYS A 50 3.68 -9.95 -4.68
N SER A 51 2.74 -9.08 -4.99
CA SER A 51 2.72 -7.69 -4.51
C SER A 51 1.87 -7.65 -3.26
N THR A 52 2.45 -7.18 -2.16
CA THR A 52 1.76 -7.17 -0.88
C THR A 52 1.70 -5.75 -0.34
N SER A 53 0.51 -5.31 0.03
CA SER A 53 0.32 -4.04 0.73
C SER A 53 -0.19 -4.33 2.12
N ILE A 54 0.54 -3.86 3.12
CA ILE A 54 0.14 -3.95 4.53
C ILE A 54 -0.33 -2.56 4.95
N LEU A 55 -1.55 -2.50 5.46
CA LEU A 55 -2.21 -1.26 5.83
C LEU A 55 -2.18 -1.10 7.34
N ALA A 56 -1.83 0.10 7.82
CA ALA A 56 -1.99 0.46 9.21
C ALA A 56 -3.38 1.08 9.36
N MET A 57 -4.18 0.51 10.24
CA MET A 57 -5.58 0.90 10.42
C MET A 57 -5.80 1.60 11.75
N GLU A 58 -6.55 2.69 11.75
CA GLU A 58 -6.94 3.41 12.94
C GLU A 58 -8.36 3.95 12.74
N ASN A 59 -9.30 3.60 13.62
CA ASN A 59 -10.69 4.07 13.56
C ASN A 59 -11.33 3.84 12.18
N ASN A 60 -11.16 2.63 11.63
CA ASN A 60 -11.68 2.25 10.32
C ASN A 60 -11.08 3.03 9.15
N GLN A 61 -9.95 3.69 9.36
CA GLN A 61 -9.23 4.40 8.30
C GLN A 61 -7.87 3.79 8.08
N VAL A 62 -7.42 3.79 6.82
CA VAL A 62 -6.02 3.49 6.51
C VAL A 62 -5.22 4.76 6.78
N VAL A 63 -4.22 4.65 7.66
CA VAL A 63 -3.39 5.80 8.03
C VAL A 63 -1.94 5.64 7.58
N GLY A 64 -1.56 4.45 7.13
CA GLY A 64 -0.23 4.20 6.60
C GLY A 64 -0.22 2.93 5.78
N ARG A 65 0.81 2.77 4.96
CA ARG A 65 0.93 1.60 4.09
C ARG A 65 2.37 1.34 3.74
N ILE A 66 2.73 0.06 3.68
CA ILE A 66 3.96 -0.40 3.04
C ILE A 66 3.57 -1.35 1.93
N GLU A 67 4.16 -1.19 0.76
CA GLU A 67 3.98 -2.12 -0.34
C GLU A 67 5.32 -2.70 -0.75
N TYR A 68 5.36 -4.00 -0.96
CA TYR A 68 6.58 -4.68 -1.36
C TYR A 68 6.24 -5.82 -2.32
N HIS A 69 7.26 -6.21 -3.09
CA HIS A 69 7.17 -7.30 -4.06
C HIS A 69 8.26 -8.32 -3.78
N PHE A 70 7.93 -9.58 -4.00
CA PHE A 70 8.93 -10.65 -3.99
C PHE A 70 9.29 -11.01 -5.43
N TYR A 71 10.58 -11.17 -5.67
CA TYR A 71 11.04 -11.66 -6.95
C TYR A 71 12.29 -12.53 -6.74
N GLY A 72 12.62 -13.32 -7.75
CA GLY A 72 13.76 -14.22 -7.66
C GLY A 72 14.37 -14.50 -9.02
N CYS A 73 15.49 -15.21 -9.00
CA CYS A 73 16.22 -15.60 -10.19
C CYS A 73 16.27 -17.12 -10.27
N ILE A 74 15.80 -17.68 -11.39
CA ILE A 74 15.79 -19.12 -11.59
C ILE A 74 17.23 -19.65 -11.67
N GLN A 75 18.09 -18.93 -12.39
CA GLN A 75 19.47 -19.37 -12.61
C GLN A 75 20.25 -19.46 -11.29
N ASP A 76 20.20 -18.42 -10.48
CA ASP A 76 21.04 -18.29 -9.29
C ASP A 76 20.30 -18.62 -7.99
N GLY A 77 18.99 -18.74 -8.05
CA GLY A 77 18.17 -19.15 -6.91
C GLY A 77 17.98 -18.10 -5.82
N TYR A 78 18.43 -16.86 -6.03
CA TYR A 78 18.24 -15.84 -4.99
C TYR A 78 16.78 -15.38 -4.93
N ARG A 79 16.41 -14.89 -3.75
CA ARG A 79 15.09 -14.32 -3.48
C ARG A 79 15.27 -12.93 -2.90
N MET A 80 14.45 -11.98 -3.38
CA MET A 80 14.55 -10.59 -2.99
C MET A 80 13.17 -10.04 -2.68
N ALA A 81 13.13 -9.07 -1.78
CA ALA A 81 11.94 -8.25 -1.55
C ALA A 81 12.28 -6.82 -1.94
N TYR A 82 11.42 -6.19 -2.73
CA TYR A 82 11.58 -4.80 -3.15
C TYR A 82 10.46 -3.98 -2.52
N VAL A 83 10.84 -2.99 -1.71
CA VAL A 83 9.88 -2.07 -1.10
C VAL A 83 9.72 -0.87 -2.02
N ASN A 84 8.52 -0.66 -2.54
CA ASN A 84 8.26 0.41 -3.51
C ASN A 84 7.37 1.53 -2.97
N TRP A 85 6.84 1.39 -1.74
CA TRP A 85 5.99 2.41 -1.15
C TRP A 85 6.00 2.31 0.37
N VAL A 86 6.28 3.43 1.04
CA VAL A 86 6.09 3.58 2.48
C VAL A 86 5.59 5.00 2.71
N TYR A 87 4.37 5.15 3.22
CA TYR A 87 3.83 6.47 3.53
C TYR A 87 2.84 6.38 4.67
N VAL A 88 3.00 7.27 5.63
CA VAL A 88 2.10 7.42 6.78
C VAL A 88 1.51 8.82 6.71
N LEU A 89 0.20 8.94 6.90
CA LEU A 89 -0.45 10.25 6.94
C LEU A 89 0.19 11.11 8.03
N PRO A 90 0.42 12.41 7.77
CA PRO A 90 1.19 13.27 8.69
C PRO A 90 0.67 13.27 10.13
N GLU A 91 -0.63 13.19 10.34
CA GLU A 91 -1.24 13.18 11.67
C GLU A 91 -0.83 11.97 12.51
N TYR A 92 -0.33 10.90 11.87
CA TYR A 92 -0.04 9.64 12.54
C TYR A 92 1.45 9.28 12.56
N ARG A 93 2.31 10.15 12.05
CA ARG A 93 3.74 9.84 11.88
C ARG A 93 4.49 9.59 13.18
N HIS A 94 4.07 10.21 14.26
CA HIS A 94 4.75 10.08 15.55
C HIS A 94 4.08 9.06 16.46
N SER A 95 3.16 8.26 15.93
CA SER A 95 2.45 7.24 16.70
C SER A 95 3.14 5.87 16.66
N GLY A 96 4.29 5.76 15.98
CA GLY A 96 5.04 4.52 15.90
C GLY A 96 4.65 3.59 14.76
N VAL A 97 3.84 4.06 13.80
CA VAL A 97 3.39 3.23 12.67
C VAL A 97 4.57 2.67 11.89
N ALA A 98 5.53 3.52 11.54
CA ALA A 98 6.67 3.10 10.71
C ALA A 98 7.67 2.22 11.44
N ARG A 99 7.55 2.09 12.77
CA ARG A 99 8.45 1.26 13.57
C ARG A 99 7.95 -0.16 13.77
N LYS A 100 6.70 -0.39 13.43
CA LYS A 100 6.08 -1.70 13.59
C LYS A 100 6.08 -2.49 12.30
#